data_b891174a949539e86d02b158e573a311
#
_entry.id   b891174a949539e86d02b158e573a311
#
_cell.length_a   1.000
_cell.length_b   1.000
_cell.length_c   1.000
_cell.angle_alpha   90.00
_cell.angle_beta   90.00
_cell.angle_gamma   90.00
#
_symmetry.space_group_name_H-M   'P 1'
#
loop_
_entity.id
_entity.type
_entity.pdbx_description
1 polymer ?
#
loop_
_entity_poly.entity_id
_entity_poly.type
_entity_poly.pdbx_seq_one_letter_code
_entity_poly.pdbx_strand_id
1 'polypeptide(L)'
;LVDNNGNTLCIEQICREEFDNELIRVYNFKVEEYHTYFVSCYSILVHNANYPDHMTSNGQLKPDTEYKTGEHDYSHKTDGNGRIESVHADELHLKNHDGRLSHSANTPGKQSNDHAGHLIADQFGGSPKLDNVVSQDGYLNTHEYRSMERTWAKAINNGQKVTDVNIKVNYSGNSTRPSSFKVSFKID
;
A
#
# COMPACT_ATOMS: atom_id res chain seq x y z
N LEU A 1 -15.39 7.18 19.18
CA LEU A 1 -15.86 8.32 18.39
C LEU A 1 -15.41 9.62 19.02
N VAL A 2 -15.25 10.68 18.25
CA VAL A 2 -14.92 12.02 18.75
C VAL A 2 -15.90 13.04 18.17
N ASP A 3 -16.27 14.04 18.95
CA ASP A 3 -17.06 15.17 18.46
C ASP A 3 -16.17 16.25 17.81
N ASN A 4 -16.79 17.31 17.28
CA ASN A 4 -16.08 18.44 16.65
C ASN A 4 -15.23 19.29 17.62
N ASN A 5 -15.36 19.07 18.94
CA ASN A 5 -14.56 19.71 19.98
C ASN A 5 -13.43 18.81 20.48
N GLY A 6 -13.28 17.60 19.91
CA GLY A 6 -12.28 16.62 20.30
C GLY A 6 -12.65 15.78 21.52
N ASN A 7 -13.89 15.82 22.00
CA ASN A 7 -14.34 15.01 23.12
C ASN A 7 -14.57 13.57 22.68
N THR A 8 -14.18 12.61 23.51
CA THR A 8 -14.46 11.19 23.28
C THR A 8 -15.92 10.89 23.59
N LEU A 9 -16.62 10.29 22.62
CA LEU A 9 -17.98 9.79 22.77
C LEU A 9 -17.97 8.29 22.97
N CYS A 10 -18.67 7.82 24.00
CA CYS A 10 -18.89 6.39 24.22
C CYS A 10 -20.15 5.93 23.49
N ILE A 11 -20.10 4.75 22.89
CA ILE A 11 -21.29 4.07 22.38
C ILE A 11 -21.90 3.30 23.55
N GLU A 12 -23.04 3.76 24.05
CA GLU A 12 -23.71 3.10 25.16
C GLU A 12 -24.53 1.89 24.69
N GLN A 13 -25.06 1.95 23.48
CA GLN A 13 -25.87 0.88 22.91
C GLN A 13 -25.76 0.87 21.38
N ILE A 14 -25.70 -0.33 20.81
CA ILE A 14 -25.86 -0.57 19.38
C ILE A 14 -27.16 -1.37 19.20
N CYS A 15 -28.17 -0.77 18.60
CA CYS A 15 -29.40 -1.47 18.20
C CYS A 15 -29.26 -1.88 16.74
N ARG A 16 -29.54 -3.14 16.46
CA ARG A 16 -29.69 -3.65 15.09
C ARG A 16 -31.17 -3.78 14.79
N GLU A 17 -31.65 -3.01 13.84
CA GLU A 17 -33.00 -3.16 13.31
C GLU A 17 -32.90 -4.01 12.03
N GLU A 18 -33.69 -5.09 11.96
CA GLU A 18 -33.86 -5.89 10.75
C GLU A 18 -35.14 -5.42 10.05
N PHE A 19 -34.98 -4.94 8.83
CA PHE A 19 -36.09 -4.49 7.99
C PHE A 19 -36.43 -5.63 7.01
N ASP A 20 -37.56 -6.28 7.23
CA ASP A 20 -38.07 -7.31 6.31
C ASP A 20 -38.46 -6.68 4.98
N ASN A 21 -37.61 -6.94 3.94
CA ASN A 21 -37.88 -6.60 2.52
C ASN A 21 -38.02 -5.11 2.16
N GLU A 22 -37.63 -4.17 2.96
CA GLU A 22 -37.58 -2.77 2.56
C GLU A 22 -36.18 -2.37 2.04
N LEU A 23 -36.16 -1.77 0.86
CA LEU A 23 -34.95 -1.16 0.30
C LEU A 23 -34.69 0.18 1.00
N ILE A 24 -33.74 0.19 1.92
CA ILE A 24 -33.28 1.42 2.57
C ILE A 24 -32.24 2.07 1.70
N ARG A 25 -32.44 3.32 1.31
CA ARG A 25 -31.42 4.12 0.63
C ARG A 25 -30.35 4.54 1.62
N VAL A 26 -29.14 4.02 1.43
CA VAL A 26 -27.96 4.47 2.17
C VAL A 26 -27.21 5.46 1.28
N TYR A 27 -26.95 6.65 1.82
CA TYR A 27 -26.15 7.66 1.12
C TYR A 27 -24.70 7.60 1.62
N ASN A 28 -23.78 7.39 0.69
CA ASN A 28 -22.37 7.48 0.95
C ASN A 28 -21.85 8.81 0.39
N PHE A 29 -21.37 9.69 1.28
CA PHE A 29 -20.85 10.99 0.87
C PHE A 29 -19.34 10.85 0.59
N LYS A 30 -18.93 11.16 -0.63
CA LYS A 30 -17.53 11.34 -0.98
C LYS A 30 -17.20 12.83 -0.81
N VAL A 31 -16.43 13.17 0.21
CA VAL A 31 -15.87 14.51 0.37
C VAL A 31 -14.52 14.51 -0.33
N GLU A 32 -14.31 15.37 -1.32
CA GLU A 32 -13.08 15.49 -2.08
C GLU A 32 -11.94 15.84 -1.13
N GLU A 33 -10.85 15.06 -1.15
CA GLU A 33 -9.66 15.16 -0.29
C GLU A 33 -9.84 14.85 1.21
N TYR A 34 -11.08 14.76 1.73
CA TYR A 34 -11.34 14.43 3.13
C TYR A 34 -12.28 13.23 3.24
N HIS A 35 -11.76 12.12 3.76
CA HIS A 35 -12.58 10.93 4.03
C HIS A 35 -13.27 10.94 5.40
N THR A 36 -13.29 12.11 6.04
CA THR A 36 -13.76 12.29 7.39
C THR A 36 -14.78 13.41 7.41
N TYR A 37 -15.96 13.16 7.98
CA TYR A 37 -17.04 14.15 8.08
C TYR A 37 -17.85 13.93 9.35
N PHE A 38 -18.56 14.98 9.78
CA PHE A 38 -19.42 14.91 10.93
C PHE A 38 -20.85 14.58 10.51
N VAL A 39 -21.50 13.65 11.22
CA VAL A 39 -22.88 13.26 10.97
C VAL A 39 -23.75 13.49 12.20
N SER A 40 -25.04 13.68 11.97
CA SER A 40 -26.09 13.92 12.96
C SER A 40 -25.96 15.23 13.72
N CYS A 41 -26.98 15.55 14.52
CA CYS A 41 -27.00 16.70 15.42
C CYS A 41 -25.95 16.64 16.53
N TYR A 42 -25.32 15.48 16.76
CA TYR A 42 -24.24 15.28 17.74
C TYR A 42 -22.85 15.49 17.16
N SER A 43 -22.74 15.88 15.89
CA SER A 43 -21.45 16.09 15.21
C SER A 43 -20.45 14.93 15.38
N ILE A 44 -20.93 13.71 15.14
CA ILE A 44 -20.10 12.51 15.26
C ILE A 44 -19.15 12.44 14.06
N LEU A 45 -17.86 12.32 14.30
CA LEU A 45 -16.86 12.16 13.26
C LEU A 45 -16.91 10.76 12.67
N VAL A 46 -17.20 10.66 11.39
CA VAL A 46 -17.21 9.41 10.63
C VAL A 46 -16.07 9.46 9.61
N HIS A 47 -15.29 8.40 9.57
CA HIS A 47 -14.24 8.22 8.58
C HIS A 47 -14.70 7.20 7.53
N ASN A 48 -14.79 7.65 6.29
CA ASN A 48 -15.07 6.79 5.15
C ASN A 48 -13.75 6.56 4.38
N ALA A 49 -13.09 5.47 4.68
CA ALA A 49 -11.88 5.09 3.96
C ALA A 49 -12.28 4.41 2.63
N ASN A 50 -12.17 5.13 1.51
CA ASN A 50 -12.18 4.52 0.19
C ASN A 50 -10.85 3.80 -0.01
N TYR A 51 -10.82 2.51 0.31
CA TYR A 51 -9.68 1.67 -0.06
C TYR A 51 -9.76 1.34 -1.55
N PRO A 52 -8.59 1.27 -2.25
CA PRO A 52 -8.54 0.76 -3.61
C PRO A 52 -9.16 -0.64 -3.72
N ASP A 53 -9.62 -1.03 -4.91
CA ASP A 53 -10.30 -2.30 -5.13
C ASP A 53 -9.50 -3.53 -4.71
N HIS A 54 -8.17 -3.44 -4.69
CA HIS A 54 -7.27 -4.51 -4.23
C HIS A 54 -7.11 -4.56 -2.71
N MET A 55 -7.74 -3.66 -1.96
CA MET A 55 -7.70 -3.64 -0.50
C MET A 55 -9.05 -3.98 0.12
N THR A 56 -9.01 -4.53 1.32
CA THR A 56 -10.17 -4.73 2.18
C THR A 56 -10.55 -3.42 2.89
N SER A 57 -11.73 -3.37 3.48
CA SER A 57 -12.18 -2.24 4.32
C SER A 57 -11.29 -2.00 5.56
N ASN A 58 -10.45 -2.96 5.93
CA ASN A 58 -9.49 -2.85 7.03
C ASN A 58 -8.10 -2.40 6.59
N GLY A 59 -7.93 -2.04 5.30
CA GLY A 59 -6.66 -1.60 4.74
C GLY A 59 -5.64 -2.72 4.51
N GLN A 60 -6.08 -3.97 4.46
CA GLN A 60 -5.25 -5.12 4.12
C GLN A 60 -5.41 -5.45 2.64
N LEU A 61 -4.37 -6.01 2.03
CA LEU A 61 -4.46 -6.53 0.67
C LEU A 61 -5.40 -7.74 0.60
N LYS A 62 -6.20 -7.81 -0.47
CA LYS A 62 -7.04 -8.97 -0.75
C LYS A 62 -6.18 -10.15 -1.21
N PRO A 63 -6.53 -11.40 -0.85
CA PRO A 63 -5.87 -12.58 -1.38
C PRO A 63 -6.05 -12.75 -2.89
N ASP A 64 -5.10 -13.44 -3.54
CA ASP A 64 -5.14 -13.87 -4.94
C ASP A 64 -5.57 -12.75 -5.92
N THR A 65 -5.10 -11.52 -5.65
CA THR A 65 -5.52 -10.33 -6.38
C THR A 65 -4.37 -9.77 -7.21
N GLU A 66 -4.63 -9.47 -8.48
CA GLU A 66 -3.75 -8.71 -9.35
C GLU A 66 -4.22 -7.25 -9.37
N TYR A 67 -3.28 -6.31 -9.23
CA TYR A 67 -3.58 -4.89 -9.20
C TYR A 67 -2.42 -4.07 -9.75
N LYS A 68 -2.71 -2.82 -10.08
CA LYS A 68 -1.72 -1.82 -10.48
C LYS A 68 -1.64 -0.72 -9.46
N THR A 69 -0.42 -0.24 -9.18
CA THR A 69 -0.19 0.83 -8.22
C THR A 69 1.09 1.62 -8.55
N GLY A 70 1.25 2.79 -7.91
CA GLY A 70 2.30 3.74 -8.22
C GLY A 70 1.95 4.65 -9.38
N GLU A 71 2.85 5.57 -9.71
CA GLU A 71 2.62 6.59 -10.75
C GLU A 71 2.60 6.03 -12.17
N HIS A 72 3.21 4.88 -12.37
CA HIS A 72 3.38 4.24 -13.68
C HIS A 72 2.63 2.91 -13.76
N ASP A 73 1.63 2.68 -12.90
CA ASP A 73 0.76 1.50 -12.93
C ASP A 73 1.53 0.17 -12.94
N TYR A 74 2.54 0.04 -12.09
CA TYR A 74 3.28 -1.21 -11.95
C TYR A 74 2.39 -2.34 -11.45
N SER A 75 2.50 -3.50 -12.09
CA SER A 75 1.67 -4.67 -11.80
C SER A 75 2.15 -5.38 -10.54
N HIS A 76 1.22 -5.66 -9.64
CA HIS A 76 1.46 -6.37 -8.40
C HIS A 76 0.49 -7.54 -8.29
N LYS A 77 0.91 -8.58 -7.57
CA LYS A 77 0.07 -9.74 -7.28
C LYS A 77 0.22 -10.16 -5.83
N THR A 78 -0.90 -10.56 -5.21
CA THR A 78 -0.91 -11.16 -3.89
C THR A 78 -1.08 -12.66 -3.94
N ASP A 79 -0.57 -13.35 -2.92
CA ASP A 79 -0.81 -14.76 -2.69
C ASP A 79 -2.16 -15.01 -1.98
N GLY A 80 -2.51 -16.28 -1.76
CA GLY A 80 -3.73 -16.69 -1.07
C GLY A 80 -3.88 -16.21 0.38
N ASN A 81 -2.84 -15.59 0.95
CA ASN A 81 -2.85 -14.98 2.29
C ASN A 81 -2.90 -13.44 2.23
N GLY A 82 -3.05 -12.83 1.04
CA GLY A 82 -3.05 -11.38 0.86
C GLY A 82 -1.68 -10.72 1.05
N ARG A 83 -0.57 -11.46 0.86
CA ARG A 83 0.79 -10.94 0.91
C ARG A 83 1.29 -10.67 -0.51
N ILE A 84 2.06 -9.62 -0.74
CA ILE A 84 2.61 -9.33 -2.08
C ILE A 84 3.54 -10.48 -2.49
N GLU A 85 3.15 -11.21 -3.52
CA GLU A 85 3.88 -12.35 -4.06
C GLU A 85 4.87 -11.92 -5.14
N SER A 86 4.46 -10.97 -5.98
CA SER A 86 5.28 -10.50 -7.09
C SER A 86 4.95 -9.08 -7.52
N VAL A 87 5.95 -8.43 -8.10
CA VAL A 87 5.83 -7.14 -8.78
C VAL A 87 6.47 -7.24 -10.15
N HIS A 88 5.83 -6.63 -11.14
CA HIS A 88 6.33 -6.56 -12.50
C HIS A 88 6.24 -5.13 -13.05
N ALA A 89 7.30 -4.71 -13.72
CA ALA A 89 7.34 -3.49 -14.52
C ALA A 89 7.90 -3.81 -15.90
N ASP A 90 7.14 -3.51 -16.95
CA ASP A 90 7.61 -3.62 -18.34
C ASP A 90 8.82 -2.71 -18.57
N GLU A 91 8.75 -1.48 -18.08
CA GLU A 91 9.83 -0.49 -18.08
C GLU A 91 9.75 0.33 -16.77
N LEU A 92 10.89 0.61 -16.14
CA LEU A 92 10.97 1.54 -15.00
C LEU A 92 11.14 2.97 -15.50
N HIS A 93 10.36 3.86 -14.94
CA HIS A 93 10.43 5.30 -15.18
C HIS A 93 10.82 6.04 -13.90
N LEU A 94 11.40 7.24 -14.03
CA LEU A 94 11.60 8.12 -12.90
C LEU A 94 10.24 8.69 -12.47
N LYS A 95 10.12 9.00 -11.19
CA LYS A 95 8.91 9.61 -10.62
C LYS A 95 8.57 10.96 -11.24
N ASN A 96 7.29 11.30 -11.24
CA ASN A 96 6.78 12.58 -11.75
C ASN A 96 6.61 13.64 -10.64
N HIS A 97 6.51 13.21 -9.36
CA HIS A 97 6.33 14.13 -8.21
C HIS A 97 7.66 14.67 -7.68
N ASP A 98 7.60 15.82 -7.06
CA ASP A 98 8.72 16.42 -6.33
C ASP A 98 8.86 15.84 -4.92
N GLY A 99 10.08 15.91 -4.37
CA GLY A 99 10.36 15.46 -3.01
C GLY A 99 10.25 13.93 -2.83
N ARG A 100 10.04 13.48 -1.61
CA ARG A 100 9.82 12.08 -1.25
C ARG A 100 8.46 11.93 -0.57
N LEU A 101 7.67 10.98 -1.02
CA LEU A 101 6.38 10.69 -0.40
C LEU A 101 6.57 10.03 0.97
N SER A 102 5.76 10.46 1.94
CA SER A 102 5.72 9.83 3.25
C SER A 102 5.07 8.46 3.14
N HIS A 103 5.64 7.46 3.81
CA HIS A 103 5.11 6.11 3.87
C HIS A 103 4.96 5.63 5.31
N SER A 104 4.09 4.65 5.52
CA SER A 104 3.92 4.05 6.83
C SER A 104 5.18 3.32 7.27
N ALA A 105 5.63 3.59 8.49
CA ALA A 105 6.70 2.82 9.13
C ALA A 105 6.23 1.45 9.63
N ASN A 106 4.91 1.25 9.75
CA ASN A 106 4.30 0.02 10.26
C ASN A 106 3.94 -0.90 9.09
N THR A 107 4.77 -1.92 8.89
CA THR A 107 4.56 -2.96 7.88
C THR A 107 4.25 -4.30 8.55
N PRO A 108 3.45 -5.18 7.93
CA PRO A 108 3.10 -6.47 8.51
C PRO A 108 4.33 -7.33 8.85
N GLY A 109 4.34 -7.91 10.03
CA GLY A 109 5.42 -8.81 10.49
C GLY A 109 6.76 -8.14 10.79
N LYS A 110 6.80 -6.80 10.91
CA LYS A 110 8.02 -6.03 11.13
C LYS A 110 8.75 -6.43 12.40
N GLN A 111 10.06 -6.66 12.29
CA GLN A 111 10.98 -6.89 13.39
C GLN A 111 11.76 -5.62 13.75
N SER A 112 12.46 -5.63 14.89
CA SER A 112 13.15 -4.43 15.41
C SER A 112 14.17 -3.81 14.46
N ASN A 113 14.85 -4.64 13.66
CA ASN A 113 15.88 -4.19 12.71
C ASN A 113 15.34 -4.00 11.28
N ASP A 114 14.03 -4.15 11.09
CA ASP A 114 13.43 -4.00 9.78
C ASP A 114 13.14 -2.54 9.44
N HIS A 115 13.25 -2.25 8.17
CA HIS A 115 12.74 -1.04 7.54
C HIS A 115 11.42 -1.33 6.83
N ALA A 116 10.62 -0.29 6.62
CA ALA A 116 9.54 -0.30 5.67
C ALA A 116 10.17 -0.13 4.27
N GLY A 117 10.40 -1.24 3.59
CA GLY A 117 11.09 -1.29 2.30
C GLY A 117 10.10 -1.26 1.14
N HIS A 118 10.34 -0.38 0.18
CA HIS A 118 9.58 -0.37 -1.08
C HIS A 118 10.03 -1.53 -1.98
N LEU A 119 9.10 -2.15 -2.68
CA LEU A 119 9.42 -3.11 -3.74
C LEU A 119 9.84 -2.35 -5.02
N ILE A 120 9.06 -1.37 -5.44
CA ILE A 120 9.49 -0.34 -6.40
C ILE A 120 9.68 0.96 -5.63
N ALA A 121 10.88 1.52 -5.66
CA ALA A 121 11.23 2.71 -4.87
C ALA A 121 10.44 3.96 -5.30
N ASP A 122 10.28 4.90 -4.34
CA ASP A 122 9.70 6.23 -4.58
C ASP A 122 10.34 6.96 -5.78
N GLN A 123 11.66 6.86 -5.96
CA GLN A 123 12.36 7.48 -7.08
C GLN A 123 11.93 6.96 -8.47
N PHE A 124 11.24 5.83 -8.52
CA PHE A 124 10.64 5.26 -9.73
C PHE A 124 9.10 5.37 -9.72
N GLY A 125 8.53 6.23 -8.89
CA GLY A 125 7.08 6.40 -8.78
C GLY A 125 6.35 5.24 -8.11
N GLY A 126 7.05 4.42 -7.33
CA GLY A 126 6.43 3.34 -6.57
C GLY A 126 5.50 3.87 -5.47
N SER A 127 4.38 3.20 -5.24
CA SER A 127 3.40 3.58 -4.21
C SER A 127 4.03 3.62 -2.81
N PRO A 128 3.73 4.64 -1.99
CA PRO A 128 4.18 4.72 -0.60
C PRO A 128 3.32 3.88 0.37
N LYS A 129 2.32 3.17 -0.13
CA LYS A 129 1.35 2.43 0.69
C LYS A 129 1.75 0.97 0.87
N LEU A 130 0.99 0.24 1.70
CA LEU A 130 1.18 -1.20 1.95
C LEU A 130 0.97 -2.09 0.71
N ASP A 131 0.47 -1.53 -0.38
CA ASP A 131 0.37 -2.18 -1.68
C ASP A 131 1.70 -2.28 -2.44
N ASN A 132 2.77 -1.68 -1.92
CA ASN A 132 4.13 -1.74 -2.48
C ASN A 132 5.22 -1.74 -1.40
N VAL A 133 4.86 -1.60 -0.11
CA VAL A 133 5.81 -1.48 1.00
C VAL A 133 5.69 -2.68 1.92
N VAL A 134 6.81 -3.34 2.21
CA VAL A 134 6.89 -4.55 3.04
C VAL A 134 7.91 -4.42 4.16
N SER A 135 7.86 -5.32 5.15
CA SER A 135 8.93 -5.45 6.15
C SER A 135 10.18 -6.02 5.50
N GLN A 136 11.26 -5.29 5.52
CA GLN A 136 12.52 -5.67 4.89
C GLN A 136 13.68 -5.51 5.89
N ASP A 137 14.55 -6.51 5.94
CA ASP A 137 15.78 -6.41 6.75
C ASP A 137 16.53 -5.10 6.46
N GLY A 138 16.92 -4.38 7.51
CA GLY A 138 17.48 -3.04 7.39
C GLY A 138 18.81 -3.02 6.64
N TYR A 139 19.65 -4.06 6.79
CA TYR A 139 20.91 -4.17 6.05
C TYR A 139 20.63 -4.40 4.56
N LEU A 140 19.78 -5.36 4.24
CA LEU A 140 19.36 -5.64 2.86
C LEU A 140 18.80 -4.38 2.19
N ASN A 141 17.88 -3.68 2.85
CA ASN A 141 17.24 -2.48 2.31
C ASN A 141 18.22 -1.34 2.04
N THR A 142 19.19 -1.13 2.94
CA THR A 142 20.13 0.01 2.85
C THR A 142 21.40 -0.28 2.02
N HIS A 143 21.70 -1.54 1.74
CA HIS A 143 22.91 -1.95 1.01
C HIS A 143 22.59 -2.59 -0.31
N GLU A 144 22.13 -3.83 -0.33
CA GLU A 144 21.96 -4.61 -1.56
C GLU A 144 20.82 -4.06 -2.43
N TYR A 145 19.64 -3.87 -1.83
CA TYR A 145 18.47 -3.37 -2.54
C TYR A 145 18.73 -1.95 -3.06
N ARG A 146 19.27 -1.08 -2.21
CA ARG A 146 19.66 0.28 -2.59
C ARG A 146 20.74 0.32 -3.67
N SER A 147 21.69 -0.63 -3.66
CA SER A 147 22.72 -0.72 -4.72
C SER A 147 22.10 -1.05 -6.07
N MET A 148 21.17 -1.98 -6.09
CA MET A 148 20.39 -2.33 -7.28
C MET A 148 19.59 -1.12 -7.80
N GLU A 149 18.85 -0.44 -6.94
CA GLU A 149 18.08 0.77 -7.29
C GLU A 149 18.98 1.89 -7.85
N ARG A 150 20.17 2.07 -7.31
CA ARG A 150 21.17 3.02 -7.84
C ARG A 150 21.63 2.62 -9.25
N THR A 151 21.78 1.34 -9.52
CA THR A 151 22.13 0.83 -10.85
C THR A 151 21.03 1.17 -11.85
N TRP A 152 19.76 0.95 -11.49
CA TRP A 152 18.62 1.33 -12.31
C TRP A 152 18.55 2.83 -12.57
N ALA A 153 18.65 3.64 -11.51
CA ALA A 153 18.62 5.10 -11.63
C ALA A 153 19.74 5.62 -12.52
N LYS A 154 20.96 5.07 -12.39
CA LYS A 154 22.10 5.44 -13.22
C LYS A 154 21.85 5.09 -14.70
N ALA A 155 21.31 3.92 -14.98
CA ALA A 155 20.98 3.50 -16.35
C ALA A 155 19.97 4.46 -16.99
N ILE A 156 18.86 4.74 -16.31
CA ILE A 156 17.81 5.63 -16.80
C ILE A 156 18.34 7.05 -17.00
N ASN A 157 19.11 7.60 -16.07
CA ASN A 157 19.71 8.92 -16.20
C ASN A 157 20.73 9.03 -17.35
N ASN A 158 21.31 7.91 -17.76
CA ASN A 158 22.20 7.82 -18.93
C ASN A 158 21.45 7.58 -20.26
N GLY A 159 20.11 7.61 -20.24
CA GLY A 159 19.28 7.38 -21.42
C GLY A 159 19.08 5.93 -21.80
N GLN A 160 19.48 4.99 -20.94
CA GLN A 160 19.22 3.56 -21.10
C GLN A 160 17.83 3.22 -20.54
N LYS A 161 17.26 2.10 -20.98
CA LYS A 161 16.01 1.57 -20.44
C LYS A 161 16.31 0.47 -19.42
N VAL A 162 15.52 0.45 -18.35
CA VAL A 162 15.47 -0.66 -17.40
C VAL A 162 14.13 -1.35 -17.60
N THR A 163 14.17 -2.56 -18.16
CA THR A 163 12.99 -3.29 -18.63
C THR A 163 12.87 -4.66 -17.98
N ASP A 164 11.70 -5.29 -18.14
CA ASP A 164 11.40 -6.64 -17.63
C ASP A 164 11.76 -6.81 -16.16
N VAL A 165 11.49 -5.79 -15.35
CA VAL A 165 11.76 -5.86 -13.90
C VAL A 165 10.75 -6.79 -13.26
N ASN A 166 11.24 -7.88 -12.68
CA ASN A 166 10.43 -8.84 -11.96
C ASN A 166 10.98 -9.01 -10.55
N ILE A 167 10.15 -8.79 -9.55
CA ILE A 167 10.47 -8.96 -8.14
C ILE A 167 9.56 -10.05 -7.59
N LYS A 168 10.13 -11.20 -7.23
CA LYS A 168 9.42 -12.24 -6.50
C LYS A 168 9.72 -12.13 -5.02
N VAL A 169 8.67 -12.10 -4.21
CA VAL A 169 8.73 -12.01 -2.75
C VAL A 169 8.43 -13.38 -2.17
N ASN A 170 9.34 -13.93 -1.38
CA ASN A 170 9.16 -15.22 -0.75
C ASN A 170 8.89 -15.05 0.75
N TYR A 171 8.07 -15.95 1.29
CA TYR A 171 7.70 -15.97 2.71
C TYR A 171 7.97 -17.35 3.31
N SER A 172 8.25 -17.40 4.61
CA SER A 172 8.37 -18.66 5.36
C SER A 172 7.03 -18.99 6.02
N GLY A 173 6.38 -20.05 5.57
CA GLY A 173 5.08 -20.47 6.10
C GLY A 173 4.05 -19.32 6.09
N ASN A 174 3.39 -19.11 7.23
CA ASN A 174 2.36 -18.08 7.40
C ASN A 174 2.92 -16.70 7.80
N SER A 175 4.24 -16.52 7.78
CA SER A 175 4.85 -15.22 8.10
C SER A 175 4.35 -14.12 7.15
N THR A 176 4.01 -12.96 7.69
CA THR A 176 3.71 -11.75 6.89
C THR A 176 4.97 -10.95 6.56
N ARG A 177 6.13 -11.33 7.14
CA ARG A 177 7.43 -10.77 6.84
C ARG A 177 8.09 -11.57 5.71
N PRO A 178 8.53 -10.93 4.61
CA PRO A 178 9.32 -11.58 3.58
C PRO A 178 10.58 -12.26 4.14
N SER A 179 10.89 -13.43 3.62
CA SER A 179 12.11 -14.17 3.94
C SER A 179 13.24 -13.93 2.93
N SER A 180 12.86 -13.65 1.66
CA SER A 180 13.81 -13.32 0.61
C SER A 180 13.14 -12.67 -0.59
N PHE A 181 13.95 -12.01 -1.42
CA PHE A 181 13.54 -11.41 -2.68
C PHE A 181 14.38 -12.00 -3.82
N LYS A 182 13.73 -12.29 -4.94
CA LYS A 182 14.42 -12.63 -6.18
C LYS A 182 14.08 -11.56 -7.22
N VAL A 183 15.08 -10.85 -7.71
CA VAL A 183 14.90 -9.77 -8.67
C VAL A 183 15.61 -10.12 -9.98
N SER A 184 14.95 -9.86 -11.09
CA SER A 184 15.53 -9.93 -12.43
C SER A 184 15.10 -8.70 -13.23
N PHE A 185 15.96 -8.21 -14.11
CA PHE A 185 15.73 -7.06 -14.96
C PHE A 185 16.69 -7.07 -16.16
N LYS A 186 16.43 -6.22 -17.14
CA LYS A 186 17.32 -5.93 -18.27
C LYS A 186 17.69 -4.45 -18.28
N ILE A 187 18.85 -4.14 -18.82
CA ILE A 187 19.29 -2.77 -19.13
C ILE A 187 19.69 -2.76 -20.61
N ASP A 188 18.99 -1.96 -21.40
CA ASP A 188 19.12 -1.87 -22.86
C ASP A 188 19.67 -0.50 -23.26
#